data_521071c9ac4af33ffa58ced48998ab7d
#
_entry.id   521071c9ac4af33ffa58ced48998ab7d
#
_cell.length_a   1.000
_cell.length_b   1.000
_cell.length_c   1.000
_cell.angle_alpha   90.00
_cell.angle_beta   90.00
_cell.angle_gamma   90.00
#
_symmetry.space_group_name_H-M   'P 1'
#
loop_
_entity.id
_entity.type
_entity.pdbx_description
1 polymer ?
#
loop_
_entity_poly.entity_id
_entity_poly.type
_entity_poly.pdbx_seq_one_letter_code
_entity_poly.pdbx_strand_id
1 'polypeptide(L)'
;VATEGWEAYYPIAHTGGGNLDKGIVMRWLQKQMRTDAIKIMHNAPYDLGWLKALGVEVNGEIVDTMVMAALLDENRYSYSLNALSYDYLGEAKSEKLLTEAAVEFGVDPKGELWKLPSQFVGPYGEQDARLAFDLYKFFKLEINKEGLETIFDLETRLTPCLIDMTFRGVRIDLEKCERTKQELLKEEKQKLKQINDLAGMDVEIWAAASLAKAFDKLKIKYARTQTGQPSFTKVFLSEHPHEFAKLVVEARNLNKVQGTFITSIMKYVSKEGRIHGHINQLRSDEGGTVSGRLSMNNPNLQQLPARDPKLGPLIRSLFLPEEGEEWAAIDFSQQEPRILVHYADIFGEWKNNPLKGAREFVNAYNND
;
A
#
# COMPACT_ATOMS: atom_id res chain seq x y z
N VAL A 1 -21.46 -7.56 -14.66
CA VAL A 1 -22.46 -7.48 -13.60
C VAL A 1 -23.15 -8.82 -13.46
N ALA A 2 -23.38 -9.29 -12.23
CA ALA A 2 -24.10 -10.54 -11.96
C ALA A 2 -25.11 -10.36 -10.82
N THR A 3 -26.18 -11.16 -10.87
CA THR A 3 -27.16 -11.37 -9.80
C THR A 3 -27.52 -12.85 -9.78
N GLU A 4 -28.43 -13.28 -8.88
CA GLU A 4 -28.88 -14.66 -8.86
C GLU A 4 -29.46 -15.09 -10.22
N GLY A 5 -28.83 -16.10 -10.84
CA GLY A 5 -29.28 -16.68 -12.11
C GLY A 5 -29.12 -15.80 -13.35
N TRP A 6 -28.38 -14.69 -13.24
CA TRP A 6 -28.16 -13.80 -14.39
C TRP A 6 -26.81 -13.08 -14.31
N GLU A 7 -26.12 -13.01 -15.43
CA GLU A 7 -24.88 -12.24 -15.66
C GLU A 7 -24.92 -11.52 -17.01
N ALA A 8 -24.23 -10.38 -17.11
CA ALA A 8 -24.11 -9.65 -18.37
C ALA A 8 -22.86 -8.75 -18.40
N TYR A 9 -22.30 -8.61 -19.59
CA TYR A 9 -21.25 -7.68 -19.92
C TYR A 9 -21.81 -6.49 -20.73
N TYR A 10 -21.44 -5.26 -20.37
CA TYR A 10 -21.90 -4.02 -21.03
C TYR A 10 -20.71 -3.26 -21.63
N PRO A 11 -20.26 -3.61 -22.83
CA PRO A 11 -19.13 -2.97 -23.47
C PRO A 11 -19.47 -1.54 -23.92
N ILE A 12 -18.59 -0.57 -23.60
CA ILE A 12 -18.80 0.85 -23.92
C ILE A 12 -17.60 1.55 -24.54
N ALA A 13 -16.43 0.91 -24.56
CA ALA A 13 -15.18 1.56 -24.95
C ALA A 13 -14.15 0.63 -25.61
N HIS A 14 -14.55 -0.49 -26.19
CA HIS A 14 -13.64 -1.35 -26.97
C HIS A 14 -13.31 -0.70 -28.31
N THR A 15 -12.01 -0.54 -28.60
CA THR A 15 -11.57 -0.06 -29.92
C THR A 15 -11.72 -1.14 -31.00
N GLY A 16 -11.73 -2.42 -30.62
CA GLY A 16 -12.05 -3.55 -31.52
C GLY A 16 -13.52 -3.65 -31.90
N GLY A 17 -14.41 -2.84 -31.33
CA GLY A 17 -15.82 -2.80 -31.66
C GLY A 17 -16.71 -3.66 -30.76
N GLY A 18 -18.01 -3.77 -31.14
CA GLY A 18 -19.03 -4.49 -30.37
C GLY A 18 -19.58 -3.71 -29.17
N ASN A 19 -19.42 -2.39 -29.14
CA ASN A 19 -19.88 -1.54 -28.04
C ASN A 19 -21.39 -1.29 -28.11
N LEU A 20 -21.98 -1.16 -26.93
CA LEU A 20 -23.32 -0.63 -26.71
C LEU A 20 -23.29 0.93 -26.70
N ASP A 21 -24.46 1.56 -26.75
CA ASP A 21 -24.55 3.01 -26.55
C ASP A 21 -24.08 3.38 -25.16
N LYS A 22 -22.95 4.10 -25.10
CA LYS A 22 -22.32 4.52 -23.85
C LYS A 22 -23.27 5.34 -22.97
N GLY A 23 -24.07 6.23 -23.56
CA GLY A 23 -24.99 7.08 -22.79
C GLY A 23 -26.11 6.27 -22.14
N ILE A 24 -26.63 5.26 -22.82
CA ILE A 24 -27.64 4.36 -22.27
C ILE A 24 -27.06 3.54 -21.12
N VAL A 25 -25.91 2.89 -21.35
CA VAL A 25 -25.24 2.05 -20.34
C VAL A 25 -24.87 2.88 -19.10
N MET A 26 -24.30 4.07 -19.28
CA MET A 26 -23.90 4.91 -18.15
C MET A 26 -25.11 5.40 -17.32
N ARG A 27 -26.23 5.77 -17.95
CA ARG A 27 -27.45 6.13 -17.22
C ARG A 27 -28.01 4.92 -16.43
N TRP A 28 -28.00 3.74 -17.03
CA TRP A 28 -28.42 2.51 -16.36
C TRP A 28 -27.50 2.20 -15.17
N LEU A 29 -26.18 2.25 -15.36
CA LEU A 29 -25.18 2.03 -14.32
C LEU A 29 -25.36 2.99 -13.15
N GLN A 30 -25.49 4.27 -13.41
CA GLN A 30 -25.75 5.28 -12.37
C GLN A 30 -27.02 4.99 -11.58
N LYS A 31 -28.08 4.56 -12.26
CA LYS A 31 -29.34 4.16 -11.59
C LYS A 31 -29.14 2.97 -10.67
N GLN A 32 -28.41 1.93 -11.11
CA GLN A 32 -28.15 0.72 -10.30
C GLN A 32 -27.24 1.02 -9.12
N MET A 33 -26.17 1.82 -9.34
CA MET A 33 -25.20 2.14 -8.29
C MET A 33 -25.80 3.03 -7.19
N ARG A 34 -26.82 3.83 -7.48
CA ARG A 34 -27.51 4.67 -6.49
C ARG A 34 -28.57 3.95 -5.65
N THR A 35 -28.85 2.69 -5.91
CA THR A 35 -29.77 1.91 -5.07
C THR A 35 -29.13 1.54 -3.74
N ASP A 36 -29.93 1.16 -2.74
CA ASP A 36 -29.46 0.67 -1.44
C ASP A 36 -29.07 -0.82 -1.47
N ALA A 37 -29.14 -1.47 -2.64
CA ALA A 37 -28.69 -2.85 -2.80
C ALA A 37 -27.19 -2.99 -2.47
N ILE A 38 -26.79 -4.13 -1.92
CA ILE A 38 -25.41 -4.49 -1.67
C ILE A 38 -24.64 -4.54 -3.01
N LYS A 39 -23.50 -3.89 -3.09
CA LYS A 39 -22.56 -3.96 -4.22
C LYS A 39 -21.41 -4.88 -3.85
N ILE A 40 -21.35 -6.01 -4.52
CA ILE A 40 -20.34 -7.03 -4.33
C ILE A 40 -19.27 -6.82 -5.40
N MET A 41 -18.02 -6.73 -4.97
CA MET A 41 -16.85 -6.53 -5.82
C MET A 41 -15.74 -7.48 -5.39
N HIS A 42 -14.74 -7.63 -6.22
CA HIS A 42 -13.50 -8.30 -5.89
C HIS A 42 -12.34 -7.34 -6.12
N ASN A 43 -11.63 -6.92 -5.08
CA ASN A 43 -10.72 -5.78 -5.07
C ASN A 43 -11.49 -4.46 -5.31
N ALA A 44 -12.48 -4.20 -4.46
CA ALA A 44 -13.40 -3.07 -4.56
C ALA A 44 -12.72 -1.70 -4.78
N PRO A 45 -11.52 -1.39 -4.24
CA PRO A 45 -10.81 -0.14 -4.52
C PRO A 45 -10.58 0.12 -6.01
N TYR A 46 -10.36 -0.92 -6.80
CA TYR A 46 -10.17 -0.80 -8.25
C TYR A 46 -11.47 -0.35 -8.94
N ASP A 47 -12.57 -1.07 -8.72
CA ASP A 47 -13.85 -0.76 -9.37
C ASP A 47 -14.43 0.58 -8.90
N LEU A 48 -14.42 0.82 -7.59
CA LEU A 48 -14.91 2.08 -7.01
C LEU A 48 -14.07 3.27 -7.44
N GLY A 49 -12.75 3.07 -7.62
CA GLY A 49 -11.86 4.07 -8.18
C GLY A 49 -12.32 4.52 -9.58
N TRP A 50 -12.60 3.57 -10.47
CA TRP A 50 -13.09 3.86 -11.82
C TRP A 50 -14.49 4.46 -11.81
N LEU A 51 -15.43 3.96 -10.99
CA LEU A 51 -16.77 4.52 -10.86
C LEU A 51 -16.71 5.98 -10.41
N LYS A 52 -15.87 6.28 -9.42
CA LYS A 52 -15.66 7.64 -8.92
C LYS A 52 -15.05 8.54 -10.00
N ALA A 53 -14.06 8.08 -10.75
CA ALA A 53 -13.46 8.82 -11.87
C ALA A 53 -14.46 9.10 -13.00
N LEU A 54 -15.46 8.25 -13.18
CA LEU A 54 -16.55 8.40 -14.14
C LEU A 54 -17.71 9.25 -13.59
N GLY A 55 -17.62 9.76 -12.36
CA GLY A 55 -18.70 10.54 -11.72
C GLY A 55 -19.91 9.69 -11.33
N VAL A 56 -19.74 8.38 -11.16
CA VAL A 56 -20.80 7.46 -10.72
C VAL A 56 -20.82 7.41 -9.20
N GLU A 57 -21.91 7.86 -8.62
CA GLU A 57 -22.16 7.76 -7.17
C GLU A 57 -22.62 6.35 -6.81
N VAL A 58 -22.03 5.79 -5.77
CA VAL A 58 -22.32 4.43 -5.28
C VAL A 58 -22.92 4.52 -3.88
N ASN A 59 -24.16 4.06 -3.73
CA ASN A 59 -24.90 3.99 -2.46
C ASN A 59 -25.05 2.53 -2.02
N GLY A 60 -25.45 2.35 -0.77
CA GLY A 60 -25.61 1.02 -0.15
C GLY A 60 -24.29 0.46 0.36
N GLU A 61 -24.37 -0.75 0.87
CA GLU A 61 -23.24 -1.49 1.41
C GLU A 61 -22.31 -1.95 0.27
N ILE A 62 -21.01 -1.78 0.46
CA ILE A 62 -19.97 -2.21 -0.48
C ILE A 62 -19.22 -3.39 0.13
N VAL A 63 -19.35 -4.55 -0.46
CA VAL A 63 -18.70 -5.78 -0.01
C VAL A 63 -17.56 -6.14 -0.95
N ASP A 64 -16.37 -6.35 -0.39
CA ASP A 64 -15.19 -6.84 -1.11
C ASP A 64 -14.91 -8.30 -0.74
N THR A 65 -15.04 -9.21 -1.71
CA THR A 65 -14.75 -10.63 -1.50
C THR A 65 -13.28 -10.92 -1.24
N MET A 66 -12.37 -10.03 -1.62
CA MET A 66 -10.95 -10.11 -1.26
C MET A 66 -10.75 -9.83 0.24
N VAL A 67 -11.45 -8.85 0.80
CA VAL A 67 -11.47 -8.55 2.24
C VAL A 67 -12.05 -9.73 3.02
N MET A 68 -13.17 -10.29 2.56
CA MET A 68 -13.78 -11.48 3.19
C MET A 68 -12.79 -12.65 3.25
N ALA A 69 -12.10 -12.93 2.15
CA ALA A 69 -11.12 -14.01 2.08
C ALA A 69 -9.93 -13.77 3.02
N ALA A 70 -9.44 -12.53 3.12
CA ALA A 70 -8.34 -12.18 4.01
C ALA A 70 -8.71 -12.25 5.50
N LEU A 71 -9.97 -12.01 5.86
CA LEU A 71 -10.47 -12.20 7.22
C LEU A 71 -10.60 -13.68 7.60
N LEU A 72 -10.91 -14.55 6.64
CA LEU A 72 -11.03 -15.99 6.85
C LEU A 72 -9.68 -16.70 6.90
N ASP A 73 -8.71 -16.23 6.09
CA ASP A 73 -7.35 -16.78 6.08
C ASP A 73 -6.34 -15.70 5.63
N GLU A 74 -5.70 -15.05 6.59
CA GLU A 74 -4.71 -13.98 6.37
C GLU A 74 -3.35 -14.49 5.85
N ASN A 75 -3.15 -15.81 5.85
CA ASN A 75 -1.88 -16.43 5.47
C ASN A 75 -1.87 -16.99 4.04
N ARG A 76 -2.92 -16.76 3.27
CA ARG A 76 -2.97 -17.23 1.88
C ARG A 76 -1.85 -16.65 1.03
N TYR A 77 -1.39 -17.46 0.07
CA TYR A 77 -0.39 -17.03 -0.90
C TYR A 77 -0.97 -16.04 -1.92
N SER A 78 -2.23 -16.25 -2.35
CA SER A 78 -2.92 -15.38 -3.31
C SER A 78 -4.39 -15.18 -2.92
N TYR A 79 -4.86 -13.97 -3.12
CA TYR A 79 -6.26 -13.55 -2.98
C TYR A 79 -6.89 -13.20 -4.33
N SER A 80 -6.26 -13.56 -5.44
CA SER A 80 -6.84 -13.34 -6.78
C SER A 80 -8.16 -14.07 -6.94
N LEU A 81 -9.08 -13.50 -7.73
CA LEU A 81 -10.38 -14.10 -8.00
C LEU A 81 -10.25 -15.56 -8.48
N ASN A 82 -9.30 -15.82 -9.36
CA ASN A 82 -9.06 -17.17 -9.89
C ASN A 82 -8.61 -18.16 -8.80
N ALA A 83 -7.68 -17.76 -7.92
CA ALA A 83 -7.21 -18.63 -6.84
C ALA A 83 -8.34 -18.93 -5.84
N LEU A 84 -9.10 -17.92 -5.45
CA LEU A 84 -10.21 -18.07 -4.51
C LEU A 84 -11.36 -18.91 -5.11
N SER A 85 -11.71 -18.69 -6.37
CA SER A 85 -12.76 -19.47 -7.04
C SER A 85 -12.36 -20.93 -7.19
N TYR A 86 -11.13 -21.20 -7.54
CA TYR A 86 -10.62 -22.57 -7.64
C TYR A 86 -10.68 -23.28 -6.28
N ASP A 87 -10.15 -22.63 -5.23
CA ASP A 87 -10.03 -23.25 -3.91
C ASP A 87 -11.37 -23.42 -3.19
N TYR A 88 -12.29 -22.46 -3.30
CA TYR A 88 -13.54 -22.45 -2.53
C TYR A 88 -14.77 -22.89 -3.33
N LEU A 89 -14.79 -22.69 -4.64
CA LEU A 89 -15.92 -23.06 -5.51
C LEU A 89 -15.60 -24.26 -6.42
N GLY A 90 -14.33 -24.69 -6.52
CA GLY A 90 -13.90 -25.75 -7.44
C GLY A 90 -13.93 -25.31 -8.91
N GLU A 91 -14.02 -24.01 -9.20
CA GLU A 91 -14.12 -23.46 -10.55
C GLU A 91 -12.95 -22.52 -10.87
N ALA A 92 -12.19 -22.86 -11.93
CA ALA A 92 -11.16 -21.96 -12.46
C ALA A 92 -11.74 -21.03 -13.52
N LYS A 93 -11.16 -19.82 -13.63
CA LYS A 93 -11.50 -18.89 -14.71
C LYS A 93 -11.13 -19.47 -16.08
N SER A 94 -12.00 -19.29 -17.05
CA SER A 94 -11.74 -19.68 -18.43
C SER A 94 -11.17 -18.51 -19.22
N GLU A 95 -9.84 -18.48 -19.35
CA GLU A 95 -9.13 -17.42 -20.08
C GLU A 95 -8.71 -17.85 -21.51
N LYS A 96 -9.10 -19.07 -21.93
CA LYS A 96 -8.62 -19.63 -23.21
C LYS A 96 -9.03 -18.77 -24.40
N LEU A 97 -10.32 -18.48 -24.56
CA LEU A 97 -10.85 -17.67 -25.64
C LEU A 97 -10.20 -16.28 -25.68
N LEU A 98 -10.03 -15.67 -24.51
CA LEU A 98 -9.41 -14.36 -24.34
C LEU A 98 -7.94 -14.37 -24.77
N THR A 99 -7.19 -15.40 -24.33
CA THR A 99 -5.77 -15.54 -24.64
C THR A 99 -5.56 -15.82 -26.13
N GLU A 100 -6.37 -16.69 -26.73
CA GLU A 100 -6.32 -16.97 -28.16
C GLU A 100 -6.60 -15.70 -29.01
N ALA A 101 -7.63 -14.94 -28.64
CA ALA A 101 -7.93 -13.65 -29.28
C ALA A 101 -6.80 -12.63 -29.08
N ALA A 102 -6.24 -12.53 -27.88
CA ALA A 102 -5.13 -11.61 -27.62
C ALA A 102 -3.90 -11.90 -28.51
N VAL A 103 -3.57 -13.16 -28.69
CA VAL A 103 -2.49 -13.59 -29.61
C VAL A 103 -2.82 -13.24 -31.07
N GLU A 104 -4.05 -13.52 -31.51
CA GLU A 104 -4.48 -13.23 -32.88
C GLU A 104 -4.46 -11.74 -33.19
N PHE A 105 -4.91 -10.91 -32.26
CA PHE A 105 -4.94 -9.46 -32.44
C PHE A 105 -3.62 -8.76 -32.04
N GLY A 106 -2.62 -9.49 -31.54
CA GLY A 106 -1.32 -8.94 -31.14
C GLY A 106 -1.39 -7.96 -29.98
N VAL A 107 -2.26 -8.20 -28.98
CA VAL A 107 -2.48 -7.36 -27.81
C VAL A 107 -2.08 -8.09 -26.53
N ASP A 108 -1.72 -7.31 -25.48
CA ASP A 108 -1.46 -7.88 -24.16
C ASP A 108 -2.78 -8.29 -23.47
N PRO A 109 -2.97 -9.59 -23.13
CA PRO A 109 -4.19 -10.07 -22.50
C PRO A 109 -4.41 -9.55 -21.06
N LYS A 110 -3.44 -8.86 -20.46
CA LYS A 110 -3.57 -8.28 -19.10
C LYS A 110 -3.78 -6.76 -19.13
N GLY A 111 -3.10 -6.07 -20.04
CA GLY A 111 -3.11 -4.60 -20.05
C GLY A 111 -3.92 -3.97 -21.17
N GLU A 112 -4.30 -4.73 -22.20
CA GLU A 112 -4.85 -4.17 -23.44
C GLU A 112 -6.19 -4.79 -23.90
N LEU A 113 -6.95 -5.39 -22.99
CA LEU A 113 -8.25 -6.03 -23.29
C LEU A 113 -9.24 -5.11 -23.99
N TRP A 114 -9.18 -3.82 -23.73
CA TRP A 114 -10.00 -2.81 -24.38
C TRP A 114 -9.75 -2.65 -25.89
N LYS A 115 -8.64 -3.20 -26.39
CA LYS A 115 -8.34 -3.22 -27.83
C LYS A 115 -9.03 -4.36 -28.56
N LEU A 116 -9.43 -5.42 -27.86
CA LEU A 116 -10.14 -6.54 -28.44
C LEU A 116 -11.60 -6.19 -28.75
N PRO A 117 -12.23 -6.85 -29.75
CA PRO A 117 -13.69 -6.85 -29.88
C PRO A 117 -14.36 -7.39 -28.60
N SER A 118 -15.46 -6.75 -28.17
CA SER A 118 -16.12 -7.06 -26.91
C SER A 118 -16.60 -8.51 -26.78
N GLN A 119 -16.89 -9.17 -27.90
CA GLN A 119 -17.32 -10.59 -27.92
C GLN A 119 -16.30 -11.56 -27.33
N PHE A 120 -15.00 -11.24 -27.39
CA PHE A 120 -13.93 -12.06 -26.81
C PHE A 120 -13.71 -11.77 -25.31
N VAL A 121 -14.08 -10.58 -24.87
CA VAL A 121 -13.91 -10.13 -23.46
C VAL A 121 -15.17 -10.37 -22.64
N GLY A 122 -16.35 -10.35 -23.29
CA GLY A 122 -17.64 -10.48 -22.61
C GLY A 122 -17.74 -11.72 -21.72
N PRO A 123 -17.55 -12.93 -22.24
CA PRO A 123 -17.64 -14.16 -21.43
C PRO A 123 -16.71 -14.19 -20.20
N TYR A 124 -15.50 -13.62 -20.36
CA TYR A 124 -14.56 -13.46 -19.25
C TYR A 124 -15.09 -12.50 -18.19
N GLY A 125 -15.58 -11.32 -18.58
CA GLY A 125 -16.13 -10.34 -17.64
C GLY A 125 -17.42 -10.79 -16.96
N GLU A 126 -18.26 -11.57 -17.65
CA GLU A 126 -19.48 -12.20 -17.08
C GLU A 126 -19.09 -13.22 -16.03
N GLN A 127 -18.15 -14.12 -16.35
CA GLN A 127 -17.65 -15.12 -15.41
C GLN A 127 -17.04 -14.48 -14.16
N ASP A 128 -16.24 -13.41 -14.33
CA ASP A 128 -15.64 -12.69 -13.19
C ASP A 128 -16.71 -12.13 -12.24
N ALA A 129 -17.74 -11.52 -12.77
CA ALA A 129 -18.82 -10.97 -11.97
C ALA A 129 -19.62 -12.08 -11.24
N ARG A 130 -19.89 -13.20 -11.92
CA ARG A 130 -20.56 -14.37 -11.32
C ARG A 130 -19.72 -14.99 -10.21
N LEU A 131 -18.43 -15.23 -10.47
CA LEU A 131 -17.54 -15.82 -9.46
C LEU A 131 -17.40 -14.93 -8.21
N ALA A 132 -17.32 -13.61 -8.37
CA ALA A 132 -17.32 -12.70 -7.23
C ALA A 132 -18.64 -12.81 -6.41
N PHE A 133 -19.78 -12.91 -7.08
CA PHE A 133 -21.07 -13.11 -6.43
C PHE A 133 -21.18 -14.47 -5.72
N ASP A 134 -20.70 -15.55 -6.32
CA ASP A 134 -20.72 -16.89 -5.72
C ASP A 134 -19.75 -17.00 -4.53
N LEU A 135 -18.56 -16.37 -4.61
CA LEU A 135 -17.64 -16.26 -3.47
C LEU A 135 -18.27 -15.48 -2.32
N TYR A 136 -18.98 -14.39 -2.60
CA TYR A 136 -19.70 -13.67 -1.55
C TYR A 136 -20.70 -14.57 -0.81
N LYS A 137 -21.50 -15.36 -1.53
CA LYS A 137 -22.45 -16.28 -0.91
C LYS A 137 -21.75 -17.29 -0.01
N PHE A 138 -20.64 -17.86 -0.49
CA PHE A 138 -19.83 -18.80 0.28
C PHE A 138 -19.20 -18.13 1.51
N PHE A 139 -18.47 -17.03 1.33
CA PHE A 139 -17.77 -16.37 2.42
C PHE A 139 -18.69 -15.78 3.47
N LYS A 140 -19.88 -15.33 3.10
CA LYS A 140 -20.86 -14.86 4.08
C LYS A 140 -21.25 -15.94 5.09
N LEU A 141 -21.38 -17.18 4.64
CA LEU A 141 -21.66 -18.32 5.52
C LEU A 141 -20.45 -18.62 6.44
N GLU A 142 -19.24 -18.62 5.89
CA GLU A 142 -18.03 -18.89 6.67
C GLU A 142 -17.72 -17.77 7.68
N ILE A 143 -17.90 -16.50 7.33
CA ILE A 143 -17.76 -15.36 8.25
C ILE A 143 -18.70 -15.48 9.45
N ASN A 144 -19.96 -15.83 9.20
CA ASN A 144 -20.94 -16.05 10.28
C ASN A 144 -20.54 -17.25 11.16
N LYS A 145 -20.08 -18.32 10.55
CA LYS A 145 -19.67 -19.54 11.26
C LYS A 145 -18.43 -19.30 12.15
N GLU A 146 -17.50 -18.49 11.70
CA GLU A 146 -16.28 -18.14 12.45
C GLU A 146 -16.49 -16.94 13.41
N GLY A 147 -17.69 -16.32 13.44
CA GLY A 147 -18.02 -15.20 14.32
C GLY A 147 -17.25 -13.90 13.96
N LEU A 148 -17.00 -13.68 12.67
CA LEU A 148 -16.20 -12.55 12.17
C LEU A 148 -17.05 -11.37 11.68
N GLU A 149 -18.38 -11.35 11.94
CA GLU A 149 -19.28 -10.33 11.42
C GLU A 149 -18.91 -8.91 11.86
N THR A 150 -18.50 -8.76 13.10
CA THR A 150 -18.15 -7.43 13.66
C THR A 150 -16.93 -6.83 12.96
N ILE A 151 -15.90 -7.65 12.75
CA ILE A 151 -14.69 -7.17 12.05
C ILE A 151 -14.98 -6.97 10.57
N PHE A 152 -15.79 -7.83 9.97
CA PHE A 152 -16.21 -7.68 8.57
C PHE A 152 -17.01 -6.38 8.35
N ASP A 153 -17.95 -6.03 9.24
CA ASP A 153 -18.67 -4.75 9.19
C ASP A 153 -17.71 -3.54 9.30
N LEU A 154 -16.74 -3.63 10.21
CA LEU A 154 -15.73 -2.58 10.35
C LEU A 154 -14.93 -2.37 9.04
N GLU A 155 -14.40 -3.45 8.48
CA GLU A 155 -13.60 -3.40 7.26
C GLU A 155 -14.42 -2.96 6.04
N THR A 156 -15.66 -3.40 5.94
CA THR A 156 -16.61 -3.00 4.88
C THR A 156 -16.87 -1.48 4.91
N ARG A 157 -17.10 -0.91 6.09
CA ARG A 157 -17.31 0.54 6.25
C ARG A 157 -16.02 1.35 6.10
N LEU A 158 -14.87 0.75 6.36
CA LEU A 158 -13.57 1.42 6.19
C LEU A 158 -13.19 1.58 4.71
N THR A 159 -13.55 0.63 3.85
CA THR A 159 -13.19 0.63 2.43
C THR A 159 -13.50 1.95 1.69
N PRO A 160 -14.73 2.50 1.73
CA PRO A 160 -15.03 3.78 1.08
C PRO A 160 -14.19 4.94 1.61
N CYS A 161 -13.92 4.96 2.92
CA CYS A 161 -13.09 6.00 3.54
C CYS A 161 -11.65 5.98 2.99
N LEU A 162 -11.04 4.82 2.86
CA LEU A 162 -9.69 4.67 2.30
C LEU A 162 -9.63 5.06 0.82
N ILE A 163 -10.69 4.75 0.06
CA ILE A 163 -10.81 5.17 -1.34
C ILE A 163 -10.91 6.70 -1.43
N ASP A 164 -11.71 7.33 -0.59
CA ASP A 164 -11.84 8.79 -0.54
C ASP A 164 -10.52 9.46 -0.18
N MET A 165 -9.78 8.91 0.79
CA MET A 165 -8.44 9.39 1.14
C MET A 165 -7.47 9.28 -0.05
N THR A 166 -7.46 8.14 -0.75
CA THR A 166 -6.64 7.92 -1.95
C THR A 166 -7.00 8.90 -3.06
N PHE A 167 -8.30 9.11 -3.33
CA PHE A 167 -8.76 10.05 -4.34
C PHE A 167 -8.45 11.51 -4.01
N ARG A 168 -8.64 11.91 -2.76
CA ARG A 168 -8.26 13.25 -2.31
C ARG A 168 -6.76 13.46 -2.47
N GLY A 169 -5.96 12.48 -2.10
CA GLY A 169 -4.51 12.58 -2.08
C GLY A 169 -4.02 13.70 -1.16
N VAL A 170 -2.72 13.97 -1.19
CA VAL A 170 -2.07 15.01 -0.37
C VAL A 170 -1.37 16.01 -1.26
N ARG A 171 -1.57 17.30 -1.00
CA ARG A 171 -0.92 18.42 -1.74
C ARG A 171 0.58 18.43 -1.49
N ILE A 172 1.34 18.75 -2.54
CA ILE A 172 2.81 18.80 -2.52
C ILE A 172 3.28 20.18 -3.01
N ASP A 173 4.22 20.75 -2.28
CA ASP A 173 4.97 21.92 -2.71
C ASP A 173 6.08 21.51 -3.69
N LEU A 174 5.76 21.52 -4.99
CA LEU A 174 6.68 21.09 -6.05
C LEU A 174 7.91 21.99 -6.17
N GLU A 175 7.76 23.30 -6.00
CA GLU A 175 8.87 24.24 -6.05
C GLU A 175 9.84 23.96 -4.90
N LYS A 176 9.31 23.76 -3.70
CA LYS A 176 10.12 23.39 -2.54
C LYS A 176 10.75 22.01 -2.71
N CYS A 177 10.06 21.04 -3.31
CA CYS A 177 10.63 19.72 -3.63
C CYS A 177 11.87 19.87 -4.51
N GLU A 178 11.77 20.60 -5.62
CA GLU A 178 12.90 20.76 -6.54
C GLU A 178 14.06 21.50 -5.86
N ARG A 179 13.80 22.61 -5.18
CA ARG A 179 14.80 23.36 -4.43
C ARG A 179 15.50 22.47 -3.38
N THR A 180 14.72 21.76 -2.58
CA THR A 180 15.25 20.84 -1.55
C THR A 180 16.11 19.74 -2.17
N LYS A 181 15.68 19.18 -3.30
CA LYS A 181 16.46 18.18 -4.04
C LYS A 181 17.83 18.72 -4.44
N GLN A 182 17.88 19.92 -5.01
CA GLN A 182 19.13 20.54 -5.43
C GLN A 182 20.06 20.85 -4.24
N GLU A 183 19.50 21.31 -3.12
CA GLU A 183 20.25 21.56 -1.89
C GLU A 183 20.86 20.27 -1.34
N LEU A 184 20.09 19.19 -1.27
CA LEU A 184 20.56 17.88 -0.79
C LEU A 184 21.61 17.27 -1.72
N LEU A 185 21.45 17.37 -3.03
CA LEU A 185 22.45 16.92 -4.00
C LEU A 185 23.78 17.68 -3.85
N LYS A 186 23.71 18.98 -3.62
CA LYS A 186 24.90 19.79 -3.38
C LYS A 186 25.60 19.39 -2.07
N GLU A 187 24.83 19.19 -0.99
CA GLU A 187 25.38 18.77 0.30
C GLU A 187 25.98 17.35 0.19
N GLU A 188 25.29 16.41 -0.46
CA GLU A 188 25.80 15.06 -0.71
C GLU A 188 27.15 15.09 -1.46
N LYS A 189 27.23 15.86 -2.54
CA LYS A 189 28.48 16.02 -3.30
C LYS A 189 29.63 16.57 -2.45
N GLN A 190 29.35 17.52 -1.55
CA GLN A 190 30.34 18.02 -0.61
C GLN A 190 30.80 16.94 0.38
N LYS A 191 29.86 16.12 0.91
CA LYS A 191 30.21 15.02 1.81
C LYS A 191 31.03 13.94 1.11
N LEU A 192 30.67 13.57 -0.11
CA LEU A 192 31.43 12.61 -0.92
C LEU A 192 32.85 13.11 -1.18
N LYS A 193 33.02 14.40 -1.47
CA LYS A 193 34.35 15.00 -1.60
C LYS A 193 35.14 14.88 -0.29
N GLN A 194 34.55 15.22 0.85
CA GLN A 194 35.22 15.10 2.16
C GLN A 194 35.63 13.64 2.45
N ILE A 195 34.76 12.68 2.12
CA ILE A 195 35.05 11.24 2.25
C ILE A 195 36.28 10.87 1.40
N ASN A 196 36.30 11.26 0.14
CA ASN A 196 37.39 10.95 -0.78
C ASN A 196 38.70 11.63 -0.35
N ASP A 197 38.65 12.88 0.05
CA ASP A 197 39.82 13.64 0.53
C ASP A 197 40.40 12.99 1.80
N LEU A 198 39.57 12.60 2.76
CA LEU A 198 39.98 11.96 4.00
C LEU A 198 40.53 10.53 3.76
N ALA A 199 39.92 9.75 2.87
CA ALA A 199 40.41 8.44 2.49
C ALA A 199 41.64 8.48 1.55
N GLY A 200 41.84 9.60 0.87
CA GLY A 200 42.90 9.77 -0.18
C GLY A 200 42.65 8.86 -1.38
N MET A 201 41.36 8.51 -1.65
CA MET A 201 40.92 7.67 -2.77
C MET A 201 39.42 7.87 -3.02
N ASP A 202 38.97 7.51 -4.22
CA ASP A 202 37.55 7.47 -4.52
C ASP A 202 36.86 6.36 -3.76
N VAL A 203 35.75 6.68 -3.09
CA VAL A 203 34.98 5.77 -2.23
C VAL A 203 33.53 5.66 -2.69
N GLU A 204 33.15 4.45 -3.07
CA GLU A 204 31.76 4.09 -3.32
C GLU A 204 31.07 3.76 -1.99
N ILE A 205 30.31 4.70 -1.47
CA ILE A 205 29.73 4.62 -0.11
C ILE A 205 28.76 3.45 0.11
N TRP A 206 28.20 2.89 -0.96
CA TRP A 206 27.29 1.73 -0.90
C TRP A 206 28.00 0.38 -1.11
N ALA A 207 29.23 0.37 -1.64
CA ALA A 207 29.98 -0.84 -1.90
C ALA A 207 30.83 -1.23 -0.70
N ALA A 208 30.51 -2.36 -0.06
CA ALA A 208 31.25 -2.85 1.11
C ALA A 208 32.75 -3.05 0.82
N ALA A 209 33.13 -3.50 -0.37
CA ALA A 209 34.51 -3.68 -0.79
C ALA A 209 35.26 -2.33 -0.92
N SER A 210 34.60 -1.27 -1.38
CA SER A 210 35.19 0.07 -1.47
C SER A 210 35.40 0.68 -0.08
N LEU A 211 34.39 0.55 0.79
CA LEU A 211 34.52 0.99 2.19
C LEU A 211 35.62 0.23 2.92
N ALA A 212 35.74 -1.10 2.74
CA ALA A 212 36.79 -1.90 3.36
C ALA A 212 38.18 -1.37 2.99
N LYS A 213 38.43 -1.09 1.69
CA LYS A 213 39.71 -0.50 1.24
C LYS A 213 39.99 0.85 1.90
N ALA A 214 38.99 1.72 2.04
CA ALA A 214 39.13 3.01 2.70
C ALA A 214 39.44 2.85 4.21
N PHE A 215 38.69 1.96 4.90
CA PHE A 215 38.93 1.65 6.33
C PHE A 215 40.32 1.06 6.56
N ASP A 216 40.78 0.13 5.70
CA ASP A 216 42.12 -0.46 5.77
C ASP A 216 43.21 0.63 5.56
N LYS A 217 43.05 1.52 4.57
CA LYS A 217 43.98 2.61 4.30
C LYS A 217 44.09 3.60 5.47
N LEU A 218 42.95 3.87 6.11
CA LEU A 218 42.86 4.70 7.31
C LEU A 218 43.27 3.97 8.60
N LYS A 219 43.60 2.66 8.53
CA LYS A 219 43.93 1.80 9.66
C LYS A 219 42.80 1.72 10.70
N ILE A 220 41.59 1.74 10.24
CA ILE A 220 40.36 1.66 11.06
C ILE A 220 39.81 0.23 11.02
N LYS A 221 39.49 -0.34 12.18
CA LYS A 221 38.86 -1.67 12.26
C LYS A 221 37.39 -1.59 11.85
N TYR A 222 36.89 -2.66 11.20
CA TYR A 222 35.49 -2.79 10.81
C TYR A 222 34.94 -4.19 11.08
N ALA A 223 33.62 -4.28 11.16
CA ALA A 223 32.91 -5.52 11.41
C ALA A 223 32.94 -6.44 10.18
N ARG A 224 32.87 -7.77 10.42
CA ARG A 224 32.73 -8.79 9.38
C ARG A 224 31.49 -9.62 9.64
N THR A 225 30.89 -10.15 8.59
CA THR A 225 29.81 -11.14 8.67
C THR A 225 30.34 -12.48 9.17
N GLN A 226 29.45 -13.41 9.51
CA GLN A 226 29.83 -14.79 9.87
C GLN A 226 30.61 -15.49 8.75
N THR A 227 30.42 -15.11 7.49
CA THR A 227 31.16 -15.63 6.32
C THR A 227 32.45 -14.86 6.04
N GLY A 228 32.89 -13.96 6.94
CA GLY A 228 34.12 -13.20 6.84
C GLY A 228 34.09 -11.97 5.92
N GLN A 229 32.97 -11.66 5.29
CA GLN A 229 32.83 -10.49 4.42
C GLN A 229 32.77 -9.18 5.21
N PRO A 230 33.28 -8.04 4.68
CA PRO A 230 33.15 -6.73 5.31
C PRO A 230 31.67 -6.36 5.54
N SER A 231 31.37 -5.81 6.72
CA SER A 231 30.02 -5.42 7.11
C SER A 231 29.97 -3.98 7.60
N PHE A 232 29.26 -3.12 6.87
CA PHE A 232 29.09 -1.70 7.17
C PHE A 232 27.60 -1.37 7.37
N THR A 233 27.00 -1.98 8.40
CA THR A 233 25.60 -1.71 8.77
C THR A 233 25.44 -0.27 9.27
N LYS A 234 24.20 0.23 9.22
CA LYS A 234 23.88 1.57 9.74
C LYS A 234 24.27 1.70 11.21
N VAL A 235 23.99 0.69 12.04
CA VAL A 235 24.30 0.67 13.46
C VAL A 235 25.82 0.80 13.66
N PHE A 236 26.61 -0.10 13.04
CA PHE A 236 28.06 -0.07 13.13
C PHE A 236 28.64 1.31 12.75
N LEU A 237 28.24 1.87 11.61
CA LEU A 237 28.76 3.15 11.14
C LEU A 237 28.34 4.32 12.03
N SER A 238 27.10 4.30 12.57
CA SER A 238 26.59 5.38 13.43
C SER A 238 27.25 5.41 14.81
N GLU A 239 27.62 4.25 15.34
CA GLU A 239 28.28 4.13 16.64
C GLU A 239 29.82 4.26 16.55
N HIS A 240 30.36 4.23 15.34
CA HIS A 240 31.79 4.29 15.15
C HIS A 240 32.35 5.68 15.45
N PRO A 241 33.41 5.83 16.28
CA PRO A 241 33.91 7.12 16.75
C PRO A 241 34.61 7.95 15.63
N HIS A 242 35.10 7.30 14.59
CA HIS A 242 35.92 7.94 13.56
C HIS A 242 35.07 8.81 12.62
N GLU A 243 35.58 10.00 12.28
CA GLU A 243 34.90 10.98 11.42
C GLU A 243 34.51 10.42 10.05
N PHE A 244 35.35 9.58 9.45
CA PHE A 244 35.09 8.92 8.17
C PHE A 244 33.78 8.13 8.19
N ALA A 245 33.52 7.36 9.26
CA ALA A 245 32.29 6.59 9.39
C ALA A 245 31.05 7.48 9.51
N LYS A 246 31.17 8.58 10.27
CA LYS A 246 30.09 9.58 10.41
C LYS A 246 29.77 10.25 9.06
N LEU A 247 30.78 10.65 8.30
CA LEU A 247 30.60 11.23 6.96
C LEU A 247 29.92 10.25 6.01
N VAL A 248 30.27 8.96 6.05
CA VAL A 248 29.59 7.92 5.26
C VAL A 248 28.11 7.79 5.64
N VAL A 249 27.77 7.84 6.93
CA VAL A 249 26.37 7.82 7.39
C VAL A 249 25.59 9.05 6.88
N GLU A 250 26.19 10.24 7.01
CA GLU A 250 25.58 11.48 6.53
C GLU A 250 25.35 11.45 5.03
N ALA A 251 26.35 11.06 4.24
CA ALA A 251 26.21 10.96 2.79
C ALA A 251 25.14 9.93 2.38
N ARG A 252 25.11 8.74 3.03
CA ARG A 252 24.06 7.74 2.80
C ARG A 252 22.67 8.25 3.14
N ASN A 253 22.52 9.00 4.23
CA ASN A 253 21.22 9.58 4.62
C ASN A 253 20.76 10.62 3.60
N LEU A 254 21.64 11.52 3.15
CA LEU A 254 21.33 12.51 2.11
C LEU A 254 20.93 11.83 0.79
N ASN A 255 21.71 10.85 0.34
CA ASN A 255 21.43 10.07 -0.86
C ASN A 255 20.05 9.37 -0.79
N LYS A 256 19.79 8.69 0.35
CA LYS A 256 18.49 8.01 0.55
C LYS A 256 17.32 8.99 0.54
N VAL A 257 17.46 10.13 1.21
CA VAL A 257 16.37 11.13 1.29
C VAL A 257 16.09 11.72 -0.09
N GLN A 258 17.10 12.13 -0.80
CA GLN A 258 16.96 12.69 -2.14
C GLN A 258 16.48 11.64 -3.16
N GLY A 259 17.12 10.47 -3.20
CA GLY A 259 16.82 9.43 -4.19
C GLY A 259 15.53 8.66 -3.89
N THR A 260 15.29 8.30 -2.63
CA THR A 260 14.13 7.47 -2.27
C THR A 260 12.87 8.29 -2.02
N PHE A 261 12.98 9.41 -1.29
CA PHE A 261 11.78 10.16 -0.92
C PHE A 261 11.44 11.28 -1.91
N ILE A 262 12.34 12.24 -2.16
CA ILE A 262 12.00 13.37 -3.03
C ILE A 262 11.77 12.92 -4.47
N THR A 263 12.66 12.08 -5.01
CA THR A 263 12.52 11.58 -6.38
C THR A 263 11.24 10.73 -6.52
N SER A 264 10.89 9.93 -5.49
CA SER A 264 9.64 9.16 -5.47
C SER A 264 8.42 10.09 -5.42
N ILE A 265 8.43 11.11 -4.55
CA ILE A 265 7.38 12.14 -4.48
C ILE A 265 7.16 12.75 -5.87
N MET A 266 8.24 13.24 -6.51
CA MET A 266 8.17 13.90 -7.82
C MET A 266 7.70 12.95 -8.94
N LYS A 267 7.97 11.65 -8.83
CA LYS A 267 7.51 10.63 -9.80
C LYS A 267 6.00 10.39 -9.71
N TYR A 268 5.45 10.39 -8.49
CA TYR A 268 4.05 10.02 -8.23
C TYR A 268 3.11 11.22 -8.08
N VAL A 269 3.63 12.45 -8.11
CA VAL A 269 2.76 13.62 -8.05
C VAL A 269 1.94 13.74 -9.32
N SER A 270 0.63 13.98 -9.15
CA SER A 270 -0.29 14.22 -10.26
C SER A 270 -0.10 15.60 -10.88
N LYS A 271 -0.74 15.85 -12.02
CA LYS A 271 -0.74 17.18 -12.68
C LYS A 271 -1.35 18.27 -11.79
N GLU A 272 -2.22 17.90 -10.87
CA GLU A 272 -2.88 18.77 -9.90
C GLU A 272 -2.01 19.05 -8.66
N GLY A 273 -0.75 18.57 -8.64
CA GLY A 273 0.17 18.78 -7.53
C GLY A 273 -0.14 17.93 -6.30
N ARG A 274 -0.75 16.76 -6.48
CA ARG A 274 -1.12 15.86 -5.39
C ARG A 274 -0.48 14.48 -5.53
N ILE A 275 -0.24 13.83 -4.41
CA ILE A 275 0.15 12.42 -4.33
C ILE A 275 -1.06 11.59 -3.89
N HIS A 276 -1.34 10.55 -4.66
CA HIS A 276 -2.41 9.60 -4.43
C HIS A 276 -1.79 8.25 -4.09
N GLY A 277 -1.30 8.11 -2.85
CA GLY A 277 -0.72 6.84 -2.40
C GLY A 277 -1.81 5.76 -2.29
N HIS A 278 -1.51 4.56 -2.76
CA HIS A 278 -2.42 3.43 -2.64
C HIS A 278 -2.39 2.88 -1.21
N ILE A 279 -3.56 2.78 -0.58
CA ILE A 279 -3.71 2.28 0.79
C ILE A 279 -4.24 0.85 0.72
N ASN A 280 -3.46 -0.10 1.23
CA ASN A 280 -3.87 -1.49 1.35
C ASN A 280 -4.50 -1.71 2.73
N GLN A 281 -5.75 -2.10 2.75
CA GLN A 281 -6.55 -2.32 3.96
C GLN A 281 -6.16 -3.60 4.66
N LEU A 282 -6.18 -4.71 3.93
CA LEU A 282 -5.74 -6.03 4.37
C LEU A 282 -4.70 -6.59 3.40
N ARG A 283 -4.17 -7.77 3.71
CA ARG A 283 -3.25 -8.46 2.81
C ARG A 283 -3.96 -8.82 1.51
N SER A 284 -3.28 -8.58 0.39
CA SER A 284 -3.71 -8.91 -0.96
C SER A 284 -2.49 -9.26 -1.81
N ASP A 285 -2.72 -9.63 -3.07
CA ASP A 285 -1.63 -9.87 -4.03
C ASP A 285 -0.82 -8.59 -4.33
N GLU A 286 -1.40 -7.41 -4.08
CA GLU A 286 -0.77 -6.11 -4.32
C GLU A 286 -0.03 -5.55 -3.09
N GLY A 287 -0.15 -6.18 -1.93
CA GLY A 287 0.48 -5.73 -0.70
C GLY A 287 -0.38 -5.98 0.54
N GLY A 288 -0.22 -5.15 1.56
CA GLY A 288 -0.93 -5.28 2.82
C GLY A 288 -0.16 -6.03 3.89
N THR A 289 -0.78 -6.21 5.04
CA THR A 289 -0.22 -6.91 6.20
C THR A 289 -1.16 -8.00 6.70
N VAL A 290 -0.61 -9.06 7.27
CA VAL A 290 -1.40 -10.13 7.93
C VAL A 290 -1.97 -9.70 9.28
N SER A 291 -1.50 -8.58 9.83
CA SER A 291 -1.88 -8.10 11.15
C SER A 291 -3.09 -7.13 11.14
N GLY A 292 -3.66 -6.84 9.96
CA GLY A 292 -4.72 -5.84 9.80
C GLY A 292 -4.24 -4.38 9.90
N ARG A 293 -2.91 -4.13 9.99
CA ARG A 293 -2.39 -2.76 9.88
C ARG A 293 -2.49 -2.29 8.44
N LEU A 294 -2.93 -1.07 8.22
CA LEU A 294 -2.88 -0.45 6.90
C LEU A 294 -1.44 -0.38 6.41
N SER A 295 -1.22 -0.68 5.15
CA SER A 295 0.04 -0.41 4.48
C SER A 295 -0.16 0.52 3.28
N MET A 296 0.92 1.09 2.76
CA MET A 296 0.83 2.03 1.66
C MET A 296 1.93 1.76 0.62
N ASN A 297 1.58 1.91 -0.65
CA ASN A 297 2.52 1.85 -1.76
C ASN A 297 2.20 2.93 -2.81
N ASN A 298 3.04 3.10 -3.79
CA ASN A 298 2.91 3.98 -4.95
C ASN A 298 2.53 5.47 -4.67
N PRO A 299 3.27 6.22 -3.79
CA PRO A 299 4.43 5.83 -2.99
C PRO A 299 4.07 5.41 -1.57
N ASN A 300 5.02 4.77 -0.85
CA ASN A 300 4.85 4.47 0.56
C ASN A 300 5.14 5.71 1.43
N LEU A 301 4.09 6.46 1.77
CA LEU A 301 4.21 7.66 2.62
C LEU A 301 4.40 7.34 4.11
N GLN A 302 4.16 6.10 4.54
CA GLN A 302 4.37 5.69 5.94
C GLN A 302 5.86 5.60 6.32
N GLN A 303 6.75 5.50 5.31
CA GLN A 303 8.20 5.41 5.53
C GLN A 303 8.91 6.76 5.53
N LEU A 304 8.17 7.88 5.46
CA LEU A 304 8.77 9.20 5.52
C LEU A 304 9.59 9.37 6.80
N PRO A 305 10.81 9.95 6.73
CA PRO A 305 11.66 10.11 7.89
C PRO A 305 10.96 10.96 8.95
N ALA A 306 10.91 10.42 10.17
CA ALA A 306 10.27 11.09 11.31
C ALA A 306 11.26 11.41 12.43
N ARG A 307 12.25 10.52 12.64
CA ARG A 307 13.15 10.58 13.79
C ARG A 307 14.42 11.41 13.57
N ASP A 308 14.77 11.69 12.32
CA ASP A 308 15.91 12.52 12.01
C ASP A 308 15.56 14.00 12.22
N PRO A 309 16.26 14.72 13.10
CA PRO A 309 15.88 16.09 13.49
C PRO A 309 16.03 17.10 12.37
N LYS A 310 16.88 16.83 11.36
CA LYS A 310 17.13 17.71 10.20
C LYS A 310 16.25 17.29 9.01
N LEU A 311 16.30 16.02 8.65
CA LEU A 311 15.70 15.51 7.42
C LEU A 311 14.19 15.23 7.59
N GLY A 312 13.75 14.87 8.80
CA GLY A 312 12.35 14.64 9.10
C GLY A 312 11.46 15.86 8.83
N PRO A 313 11.71 17.00 9.51
CA PRO A 313 10.95 18.23 9.26
C PRO A 313 11.07 18.73 7.83
N LEU A 314 12.27 18.61 7.22
CA LEU A 314 12.49 19.02 5.84
C LEU A 314 11.55 18.29 4.86
N ILE A 315 11.51 16.96 4.92
CA ILE A 315 10.67 16.16 4.00
C ILE A 315 9.18 16.32 4.32
N ARG A 316 8.80 16.35 5.59
CA ARG A 316 7.40 16.54 5.99
C ARG A 316 6.86 17.89 5.57
N SER A 317 7.69 18.93 5.56
CA SER A 317 7.29 20.28 5.12
C SER A 317 7.05 20.42 3.63
N LEU A 318 7.29 19.36 2.83
CA LEU A 318 6.90 19.31 1.42
C LEU A 318 5.41 19.00 1.21
N PHE A 319 4.76 18.47 2.24
CA PHE A 319 3.32 18.16 2.23
C PHE A 319 2.53 19.34 2.77
N LEU A 320 1.56 19.80 2.00
CA LEU A 320 0.74 20.95 2.33
C LEU A 320 -0.67 20.52 2.79
N PRO A 321 -1.25 21.19 3.79
CA PRO A 321 -2.67 21.05 4.07
C PRO A 321 -3.49 21.67 2.94
N GLU A 322 -4.82 21.55 2.98
CA GLU A 322 -5.69 22.31 2.10
C GLU A 322 -5.55 23.82 2.38
N GLU A 323 -5.94 24.64 1.43
CA GLU A 323 -5.83 26.07 1.58
C GLU A 323 -6.74 26.58 2.71
N GLY A 324 -6.15 27.28 3.66
CA GLY A 324 -6.86 27.74 4.86
C GLY A 324 -7.00 26.69 5.97
N GLU A 325 -6.43 25.50 5.80
CA GLU A 325 -6.42 24.43 6.81
C GLU A 325 -5.03 24.22 7.43
N GLU A 326 -4.97 23.46 8.51
CA GLU A 326 -3.74 23.07 9.19
C GLU A 326 -3.68 21.57 9.39
N TRP A 327 -2.46 21.03 9.55
CA TRP A 327 -2.26 19.62 9.91
C TRP A 327 -2.52 19.40 11.39
N ALA A 328 -3.36 18.42 11.72
CA ALA A 328 -3.45 17.85 13.05
C ALA A 328 -2.81 16.45 13.07
N ALA A 329 -1.92 16.21 14.01
CA ALA A 329 -1.35 14.88 14.27
C ALA A 329 -1.97 14.33 15.56
N ILE A 330 -2.72 13.24 15.45
CA ILE A 330 -3.38 12.58 16.57
C ILE A 330 -2.84 11.16 16.65
N ASP A 331 -2.28 10.79 17.80
CA ASP A 331 -1.71 9.47 18.04
C ASP A 331 -2.11 8.96 19.44
N PHE A 332 -2.38 7.66 19.56
CA PHE A 332 -2.66 7.05 20.85
C PHE A 332 -1.37 6.79 21.62
N SER A 333 -1.27 7.34 22.83
CA SER A 333 -0.14 7.06 23.70
C SER A 333 -0.08 5.58 24.07
N GLN A 334 1.01 4.91 23.69
CA GLN A 334 1.31 3.52 24.09
C GLN A 334 0.17 2.53 23.78
N GLN A 335 -0.46 2.61 22.61
CA GLN A 335 -1.60 1.78 22.25
C GLN A 335 -1.31 0.28 22.38
N GLU A 336 -0.21 -0.19 21.82
CA GLU A 336 0.15 -1.63 21.81
C GLU A 336 0.39 -2.18 23.24
N PRO A 337 1.20 -1.53 24.10
CA PRO A 337 1.34 -1.94 25.49
C PRO A 337 0.02 -1.97 26.27
N ARG A 338 -0.88 -1.01 26.02
CA ARG A 338 -2.21 -0.97 26.66
C ARG A 338 -3.07 -2.15 26.24
N ILE A 339 -3.11 -2.46 24.96
CA ILE A 339 -3.83 -3.61 24.40
C ILE A 339 -3.26 -4.91 24.95
N LEU A 340 -1.92 -5.05 25.00
CA LEU A 340 -1.26 -6.23 25.57
C LEU A 340 -1.68 -6.48 27.01
N VAL A 341 -1.66 -5.45 27.86
CA VAL A 341 -2.06 -5.56 29.26
C VAL A 341 -3.56 -5.87 29.38
N HIS A 342 -4.40 -5.26 28.54
CA HIS A 342 -5.83 -5.54 28.51
C HIS A 342 -6.13 -7.01 28.22
N TYR A 343 -5.50 -7.57 27.20
CA TYR A 343 -5.70 -8.98 26.85
C TYR A 343 -5.08 -9.94 27.88
N ALA A 344 -3.94 -9.58 28.44
CA ALA A 344 -3.35 -10.34 29.54
C ALA A 344 -4.26 -10.39 30.77
N ASP A 345 -4.98 -9.31 31.07
CA ASP A 345 -5.91 -9.23 32.20
C ASP A 345 -7.21 -10.01 31.96
N ILE A 346 -7.72 -10.01 30.72
CA ILE A 346 -8.99 -10.65 30.36
C ILE A 346 -8.84 -12.16 30.10
N PHE A 347 -7.82 -12.55 29.36
CA PHE A 347 -7.64 -13.91 28.83
C PHE A 347 -6.61 -14.76 29.57
N GLY A 348 -5.89 -14.17 30.56
CA GLY A 348 -4.92 -14.92 31.35
C GLY A 348 -5.55 -15.91 32.32
N GLU A 349 -4.76 -16.90 32.76
CA GLU A 349 -5.16 -17.91 33.77
C GLU A 349 -5.54 -17.29 35.12
N TRP A 350 -5.28 -16.02 35.29
CA TRP A 350 -5.57 -15.19 36.46
C TRP A 350 -6.98 -14.54 36.45
N LYS A 351 -7.92 -15.10 35.70
CA LYS A 351 -9.31 -14.63 35.65
C LYS A 351 -9.96 -14.42 37.02
N ASN A 352 -9.46 -15.11 38.05
CA ASN A 352 -9.82 -14.95 39.48
C ASN A 352 -8.78 -14.20 40.29
N ASN A 353 -7.70 -13.72 39.67
CA ASN A 353 -6.60 -13.02 40.35
C ASN A 353 -6.05 -11.97 39.36
N PRO A 354 -6.59 -10.74 39.37
CA PRO A 354 -6.23 -9.71 38.38
C PRO A 354 -4.73 -9.50 38.33
N LEU A 355 -4.20 -9.31 37.11
CA LEU A 355 -2.76 -9.11 36.91
C LEU A 355 -2.27 -7.95 37.78
N LYS A 356 -1.43 -8.27 38.76
CA LYS A 356 -0.89 -7.27 39.68
C LYS A 356 -0.13 -6.20 38.90
N GLY A 357 -0.51 -4.95 39.06
CA GLY A 357 0.11 -3.82 38.37
C GLY A 357 -0.52 -3.44 37.03
N ALA A 358 -1.54 -4.16 36.55
CA ALA A 358 -2.20 -3.82 35.27
C ALA A 358 -2.86 -2.44 35.30
N ARG A 359 -3.54 -2.11 36.42
CA ARG A 359 -4.15 -0.79 36.60
C ARG A 359 -3.12 0.31 36.75
N GLU A 360 -2.07 0.07 37.53
CA GLU A 360 -0.96 1.00 37.71
C GLU A 360 -0.25 1.26 36.41
N PHE A 361 -0.04 0.23 35.58
CA PHE A 361 0.53 0.36 34.25
C PHE A 361 -0.32 1.24 33.33
N VAL A 362 -1.63 0.98 33.24
CA VAL A 362 -2.54 1.80 32.43
C VAL A 362 -2.63 3.24 32.98
N ASN A 363 -2.69 3.41 34.29
CA ASN A 363 -2.77 4.73 34.91
C ASN A 363 -1.50 5.56 34.73
N ALA A 364 -0.32 4.93 34.68
CA ALA A 364 0.92 5.63 34.39
C ALA A 364 0.91 6.37 33.04
N TYR A 365 0.21 5.79 32.05
CA TYR A 365 0.06 6.42 30.71
C TYR A 365 -1.19 7.31 30.57
N ASN A 366 -2.06 7.35 31.57
CA ASN A 366 -3.23 8.23 31.54
C ASN A 366 -2.94 9.57 32.21
N ASN A 367 -1.86 9.64 33.00
CA ASN A 367 -1.50 10.83 33.81
C ASN A 367 -0.32 11.62 33.21
N ASP A 368 0.24 11.19 32.08
CA ASP A 368 1.22 11.91 31.29
C ASP A 368 0.52 12.66 30.13
#